data_1d18c6f30a6716d83e737ed9afd492b2
#
_entry.id   1d18c6f30a6716d83e737ed9afd492b2
#
_cell.length_a   1.000
_cell.length_b   1.000
_cell.length_c   1.000
_cell.angle_alpha   90.00
_cell.angle_beta   90.00
_cell.angle_gamma   90.00
#
_symmetry.space_group_name_H-M   'P 1'
#
loop_
_entity.id
_entity.type
_entity.pdbx_description
1 polymer ?
#
loop_
_entity_poly.entity_id
_entity_poly.type
_entity_poly.pdbx_seq_one_letter_code
_entity_poly.pdbx_strand_id
1 'polypeptide(L)'
;MKGMLFVGLLAFASAAWAGDATDQVVRFQANARVVLDAEGVPQQVQANEKLPPAVRSAVEQRVMQWRFEPARIGGVAKPGVTHVSLDACAVPAPDGTMRMAMDYRSNGPGLAGGAMMVAPPRYPVEAARNGRQGSFNVFMRIGADGRASVERIEKVSGTVKPFEKTLQEWVAAMRYVPEEVDAAPISTQMSMLVDFEMGGGSLKELAREKNERDAQSIGCRRAAEGAAQDPRHPVVLDSPFKPITTS
;
A
#
# COMPACT_ATOMS: atom_id res chain seq x y z
N MET A 1 -63.38 -46.58 -27.83
CA MET A 1 -61.96 -46.65 -27.85
C MET A 1 -61.41 -45.36 -27.27
N LYS A 2 -60.92 -45.43 -26.03
CA LYS A 2 -60.44 -44.27 -25.25
C LYS A 2 -58.94 -44.19 -25.36
N GLY A 3 -58.44 -43.13 -25.99
CA GLY A 3 -57.01 -42.81 -26.03
C GLY A 3 -56.64 -41.95 -24.85
N MET A 4 -55.74 -42.42 -24.02
CA MET A 4 -55.20 -41.76 -22.83
C MET A 4 -53.87 -41.10 -23.17
N LEU A 5 -53.87 -39.76 -23.21
CA LEU A 5 -52.68 -38.96 -23.42
C LEU A 5 -51.94 -38.80 -22.07
N PHE A 6 -50.73 -39.36 -21.96
CA PHE A 6 -49.83 -39.10 -20.85
C PHE A 6 -49.01 -37.83 -21.18
N VAL A 7 -49.25 -36.78 -20.41
CA VAL A 7 -48.42 -35.59 -20.40
C VAL A 7 -47.31 -35.80 -19.35
N GLY A 8 -46.09 -36.07 -19.84
CA GLY A 8 -44.91 -36.14 -18.97
C GLY A 8 -44.42 -34.73 -18.58
N LEU A 9 -44.49 -34.41 -17.31
CA LEU A 9 -43.89 -33.19 -16.71
C LEU A 9 -42.38 -33.43 -16.56
N LEU A 10 -41.57 -32.83 -17.43
CA LEU A 10 -40.13 -32.72 -17.23
C LEU A 10 -39.82 -31.58 -16.26
N ALA A 11 -39.54 -31.92 -14.99
CA ALA A 11 -39.00 -30.99 -14.01
C ALA A 11 -37.52 -30.73 -14.33
N PHE A 12 -37.22 -29.56 -14.88
CA PHE A 12 -35.85 -29.05 -14.96
C PHE A 12 -35.40 -28.63 -13.54
N ALA A 13 -34.59 -29.46 -12.92
CA ALA A 13 -33.84 -29.08 -11.74
C ALA A 13 -32.75 -28.12 -12.17
N SER A 14 -32.98 -26.82 -12.01
CA SER A 14 -31.95 -25.79 -12.08
C SER A 14 -31.04 -25.97 -10.86
N ALA A 15 -29.91 -26.66 -11.05
CA ALA A 15 -28.81 -26.62 -10.10
C ALA A 15 -28.29 -25.18 -10.07
N ALA A 16 -28.72 -24.42 -9.06
CA ALA A 16 -28.12 -23.15 -8.72
C ALA A 16 -26.67 -23.46 -8.26
N TRP A 17 -25.71 -23.12 -9.08
CA TRP A 17 -24.32 -23.04 -8.66
C TRP A 17 -24.19 -21.82 -7.74
N ALA A 18 -24.48 -22.02 -6.46
CA ALA A 18 -24.02 -21.14 -5.40
C ALA A 18 -22.53 -21.42 -5.25
N GLY A 19 -21.72 -20.83 -6.12
CA GLY A 19 -20.28 -20.77 -5.90
C GLY A 19 -20.05 -19.94 -4.64
N ASP A 20 -19.29 -20.48 -3.69
CA ASP A 20 -18.85 -19.83 -2.48
C ASP A 20 -18.04 -18.54 -2.82
N ALA A 21 -18.75 -17.46 -3.05
CA ALA A 21 -18.16 -16.12 -3.18
C ALA A 21 -17.85 -15.48 -1.82
N THR A 22 -18.10 -16.21 -0.73
CA THR A 22 -18.20 -15.61 0.62
C THR A 22 -16.95 -15.75 1.48
N ASP A 23 -15.88 -16.44 1.04
CA ASP A 23 -14.74 -16.72 1.93
C ASP A 23 -13.41 -16.04 1.50
N GLN A 24 -13.44 -15.11 0.54
CA GLN A 24 -12.21 -14.45 0.13
C GLN A 24 -11.96 -13.17 0.92
N VAL A 25 -10.97 -13.23 1.80
CA VAL A 25 -10.37 -12.02 2.41
C VAL A 25 -9.77 -11.16 1.31
N VAL A 26 -10.32 -9.96 1.11
CA VAL A 26 -9.80 -8.99 0.14
C VAL A 26 -8.80 -8.08 0.85
N ARG A 27 -7.55 -8.11 0.41
CA ARG A 27 -6.50 -7.22 0.90
C ARG A 27 -6.28 -6.07 -0.07
N PHE A 28 -6.11 -4.90 0.48
CA PHE A 28 -5.81 -3.70 -0.30
C PHE A 28 -4.99 -2.71 0.51
N GLN A 29 -4.37 -1.78 -0.18
CA GLN A 29 -3.72 -0.63 0.44
C GLN A 29 -4.64 0.57 0.34
N ALA A 30 -4.61 1.40 1.37
CA ALA A 30 -5.30 2.66 1.39
C ALA A 30 -4.33 3.78 1.76
N ASN A 31 -4.54 4.95 1.18
CA ASN A 31 -3.77 6.15 1.48
C ASN A 31 -4.75 7.27 1.83
N ALA A 32 -4.34 8.12 2.76
CA ALA A 32 -5.09 9.32 3.10
C ALA A 32 -4.17 10.50 3.36
N ARG A 33 -4.60 11.69 2.95
CA ARG A 33 -4.02 12.97 3.37
C ARG A 33 -4.59 13.32 4.74
N VAL A 34 -3.72 13.72 5.66
CA VAL A 34 -4.09 14.04 7.04
C VAL A 34 -3.61 15.45 7.38
N VAL A 35 -4.53 16.31 7.77
CA VAL A 35 -4.23 17.63 8.32
C VAL A 35 -4.19 17.51 9.84
N LEU A 36 -3.08 17.89 10.44
CA LEU A 36 -2.83 17.83 11.88
C LEU A 36 -2.81 19.23 12.47
N ASP A 37 -3.37 19.37 13.68
CA ASP A 37 -3.14 20.58 14.48
C ASP A 37 -1.76 20.59 15.16
N ALA A 38 -1.51 21.62 15.96
CA ALA A 38 -0.25 21.76 16.69
C ALA A 38 -0.07 20.73 17.83
N GLU A 39 -1.12 20.02 18.21
CA GLU A 39 -1.11 18.93 19.18
C GLU A 39 -0.95 17.56 18.54
N GLY A 40 -0.88 17.48 17.20
CA GLY A 40 -0.79 16.24 16.43
C GLY A 40 -2.11 15.48 16.31
N VAL A 41 -3.23 16.17 16.48
CA VAL A 41 -4.58 15.62 16.35
C VAL A 41 -5.06 15.81 14.92
N PRO A 42 -5.55 14.76 14.24
CA PRO A 42 -6.18 14.90 12.93
C PRO A 42 -7.40 15.82 12.97
N GLN A 43 -7.40 16.86 12.15
CA GLN A 43 -8.50 17.80 11.97
C GLN A 43 -9.27 17.49 10.69
N GLN A 44 -8.58 16.98 9.66
CA GLN A 44 -9.18 16.56 8.42
C GLN A 44 -8.43 15.35 7.88
N VAL A 45 -9.17 14.37 7.42
CA VAL A 45 -8.64 13.20 6.71
C VAL A 45 -9.36 13.09 5.38
N GLN A 46 -8.60 12.92 4.33
CA GLN A 46 -9.11 12.72 2.97
C GLN A 46 -8.51 11.45 2.39
N ALA A 47 -9.29 10.40 2.35
CA ALA A 47 -8.88 9.14 1.75
C ALA A 47 -8.82 9.24 0.21
N ASN A 48 -8.01 8.40 -0.40
CA ASN A 48 -7.81 8.37 -1.84
C ASN A 48 -9.14 8.18 -2.59
N GLU A 49 -9.42 9.06 -3.54
CA GLU A 49 -10.66 9.09 -4.32
C GLU A 49 -10.89 7.84 -5.18
N LYS A 50 -9.82 7.10 -5.49
CA LYS A 50 -9.90 5.84 -6.24
C LYS A 50 -10.47 4.67 -5.40
N LEU A 51 -10.56 4.83 -4.10
CA LEU A 51 -11.19 3.84 -3.21
C LEU A 51 -12.72 3.92 -3.33
N PRO A 52 -13.44 2.80 -3.21
CA PRO A 52 -14.89 2.80 -3.13
C PRO A 52 -15.40 3.72 -1.99
N PRO A 53 -16.57 4.38 -2.14
CA PRO A 53 -17.05 5.34 -1.14
C PRO A 53 -17.13 4.81 0.29
N ALA A 54 -17.61 3.58 0.48
CA ALA A 54 -17.70 2.96 1.80
C ALA A 54 -16.32 2.73 2.43
N VAL A 55 -15.32 2.35 1.61
CA VAL A 55 -13.93 2.17 2.05
C VAL A 55 -13.31 3.52 2.43
N ARG A 56 -13.55 4.57 1.62
CA ARG A 56 -13.06 5.92 1.95
C ARG A 56 -13.56 6.39 3.32
N SER A 57 -14.87 6.31 3.53
CA SER A 57 -15.46 6.71 4.82
C SER A 57 -14.87 5.92 6.00
N ALA A 58 -14.65 4.62 5.84
CA ALA A 58 -14.07 3.80 6.89
C ALA A 58 -12.59 4.17 7.16
N VAL A 59 -11.79 4.44 6.11
CA VAL A 59 -10.41 4.92 6.24
C VAL A 59 -10.37 6.27 6.96
N GLU A 60 -11.21 7.21 6.54
CA GLU A 60 -11.28 8.54 7.14
C GLU A 60 -11.65 8.48 8.62
N GLN A 61 -12.69 7.72 8.97
CA GLN A 61 -13.12 7.52 10.36
C GLN A 61 -12.02 6.88 11.21
N ARG A 62 -11.31 5.89 10.66
CA ARG A 62 -10.23 5.21 11.37
C ARG A 62 -9.06 6.14 11.66
N VAL A 63 -8.59 6.86 10.63
CA VAL A 63 -7.43 7.75 10.73
C VAL A 63 -7.72 8.98 11.61
N MET A 64 -8.96 9.46 11.65
CA MET A 64 -9.37 10.54 12.56
C MET A 64 -9.19 10.20 14.04
N GLN A 65 -9.11 8.92 14.40
CA GLN A 65 -8.90 8.46 15.78
C GLN A 65 -7.41 8.38 16.16
N TRP A 66 -6.51 8.47 15.18
CA TRP A 66 -5.07 8.38 15.43
C TRP A 66 -4.52 9.62 16.11
N ARG A 67 -3.29 9.49 16.63
CA ARG A 67 -2.55 10.60 17.24
C ARG A 67 -1.12 10.57 16.76
N PHE A 68 -0.55 11.74 16.52
CA PHE A 68 0.81 11.92 16.04
C PHE A 68 1.57 12.85 16.98
N GLU A 69 2.88 12.66 17.08
CA GLU A 69 3.75 13.71 17.60
C GLU A 69 3.71 14.89 16.62
N PRO A 70 3.49 16.12 17.09
CA PRO A 70 3.48 17.26 16.20
C PRO A 70 4.91 17.62 15.75
N ALA A 71 5.01 18.16 14.53
CA ALA A 71 6.23 18.79 14.07
C ALA A 71 6.62 19.97 14.98
N ARG A 72 7.92 20.23 15.08
CA ARG A 72 8.43 21.34 15.90
C ARG A 72 9.38 22.23 15.11
N ILE A 73 9.18 23.54 15.20
CA ILE A 73 10.10 24.57 14.69
C ILE A 73 10.60 25.40 15.89
N GLY A 74 11.90 25.38 16.11
CA GLY A 74 12.47 26.08 17.28
C GLY A 74 11.92 25.59 18.62
N GLY A 75 11.54 24.32 18.73
CA GLY A 75 10.92 23.74 19.93
C GLY A 75 9.40 23.97 20.06
N VAL A 76 8.82 24.83 19.22
CA VAL A 76 7.37 25.13 19.22
C VAL A 76 6.65 24.16 18.33
N ALA A 77 5.61 23.51 18.85
CA ALA A 77 4.77 22.60 18.09
C ALA A 77 4.01 23.35 16.99
N LYS A 78 3.89 22.75 15.83
CA LYS A 78 3.31 23.35 14.63
C LYS A 78 2.30 22.40 13.98
N PRO A 79 1.21 22.94 13.41
CA PRO A 79 0.31 22.17 12.58
C PRO A 79 1.00 21.72 11.29
N GLY A 80 0.45 20.71 10.62
CA GLY A 80 1.00 20.29 9.35
C GLY A 80 0.14 19.29 8.60
N VAL A 81 0.72 18.79 7.53
CA VAL A 81 0.08 17.83 6.63
C VAL A 81 1.03 16.65 6.42
N THR A 82 0.53 15.46 6.62
CA THR A 82 1.22 14.22 6.23
C THR A 82 0.28 13.33 5.41
N HIS A 83 0.83 12.32 4.77
CA HIS A 83 0.06 11.30 4.07
C HIS A 83 0.32 9.97 4.74
N VAL A 84 -0.73 9.25 5.09
CA VAL A 84 -0.65 7.95 5.72
C VAL A 84 -0.94 6.84 4.72
N SER A 85 -0.24 5.73 4.86
CA SER A 85 -0.51 4.47 4.16
C SER A 85 -0.99 3.44 5.18
N LEU A 86 -2.01 2.68 4.78
CA LEU A 86 -2.61 1.63 5.58
C LEU A 86 -2.60 0.32 4.80
N ASP A 87 -2.37 -0.76 5.51
CA ASP A 87 -2.73 -2.10 5.06
C ASP A 87 -4.14 -2.39 5.53
N ALA A 88 -5.01 -2.76 4.60
CA ALA A 88 -6.40 -2.99 4.88
C ALA A 88 -6.86 -4.34 4.37
N CYS A 89 -7.82 -4.93 5.04
CA CYS A 89 -8.49 -6.12 4.58
C CYS A 89 -10.00 -6.03 4.83
N ALA A 90 -10.76 -6.59 3.90
CA ALA A 90 -12.19 -6.77 4.02
C ALA A 90 -12.48 -8.27 4.18
N VAL A 91 -13.17 -8.64 5.23
CA VAL A 91 -13.54 -10.02 5.56
C VAL A 91 -15.06 -10.14 5.53
N PRO A 92 -15.61 -11.11 4.80
CA PRO A 92 -17.05 -11.37 4.84
C PRO A 92 -17.51 -11.69 6.27
N ALA A 93 -18.60 -11.09 6.68
CA ALA A 93 -19.26 -11.40 7.95
C ALA A 93 -20.47 -12.34 7.73
N PRO A 94 -20.87 -13.13 8.73
CA PRO A 94 -21.97 -14.07 8.59
C PRO A 94 -23.33 -13.45 8.22
N ASP A 95 -23.47 -12.14 8.46
CA ASP A 95 -24.67 -11.35 8.12
C ASP A 95 -24.65 -10.81 6.68
N GLY A 96 -23.65 -11.21 5.87
CA GLY A 96 -23.47 -10.73 4.50
C GLY A 96 -22.81 -9.35 4.38
N THR A 97 -22.41 -8.73 5.49
CA THR A 97 -21.65 -7.49 5.49
C THR A 97 -20.15 -7.76 5.37
N MET A 98 -19.36 -6.70 5.13
CA MET A 98 -17.89 -6.78 5.13
C MET A 98 -17.35 -6.09 6.38
N ARG A 99 -16.56 -6.82 7.16
CA ARG A 99 -15.76 -6.22 8.24
C ARG A 99 -14.42 -5.78 7.68
N MET A 100 -14.03 -4.56 7.98
CA MET A 100 -12.74 -4.02 7.57
C MET A 100 -11.80 -3.92 8.77
N ALA A 101 -10.59 -4.46 8.63
CA ALA A 101 -9.47 -4.20 9.52
C ALA A 101 -8.47 -3.31 8.78
N MET A 102 -7.86 -2.37 9.48
CA MET A 102 -6.93 -1.39 8.92
C MET A 102 -5.81 -1.12 9.90
N ASP A 103 -4.58 -1.28 9.41
CA ASP A 103 -3.39 -1.01 10.19
C ASP A 103 -2.58 0.11 9.60
N TYR A 104 -1.99 0.88 10.48
CA TYR A 104 -0.97 1.83 10.10
C TYR A 104 0.23 1.10 9.47
N ARG A 105 0.69 1.61 8.34
CA ARG A 105 1.87 1.12 7.65
C ARG A 105 3.01 2.13 7.70
N SER A 106 2.76 3.33 7.24
CA SER A 106 3.73 4.43 7.22
C SER A 106 3.03 5.76 7.08
N ASN A 107 3.76 6.84 7.37
CA ASN A 107 3.37 8.18 6.96
C ASN A 107 4.56 8.91 6.33
N GLY A 108 4.29 9.99 5.62
CA GLY A 108 5.29 10.79 4.93
C GLY A 108 4.71 11.49 3.70
N PRO A 109 5.53 11.81 2.68
CA PRO A 109 5.06 12.39 1.43
C PRO A 109 4.16 11.41 0.68
N GLY A 110 3.06 11.90 0.13
CA GLY A 110 2.12 11.13 -0.68
C GLY A 110 2.58 10.96 -2.13
N LEU A 111 2.19 9.88 -2.80
CA LEU A 111 2.41 9.75 -4.23
C LEU A 111 1.47 10.68 -5.00
N ALA A 112 2.01 11.43 -5.95
CA ALA A 112 1.21 12.33 -6.79
C ALA A 112 0.24 11.56 -7.70
N GLY A 113 -0.86 12.21 -8.08
CA GLY A 113 -1.88 11.62 -8.95
C GLY A 113 -2.69 10.51 -8.31
N GLY A 114 -2.68 10.40 -6.98
CA GLY A 114 -3.44 9.39 -6.24
C GLY A 114 -2.99 7.96 -6.54
N ALA A 115 -1.71 7.77 -6.87
CA ALA A 115 -1.14 6.42 -6.98
C ALA A 115 -1.02 5.80 -5.58
N MET A 116 -1.40 4.53 -5.43
CA MET A 116 -1.29 3.81 -4.16
C MET A 116 0.03 3.09 -4.01
N MET A 117 0.71 2.81 -5.12
CA MET A 117 2.00 2.12 -5.16
C MET A 117 2.89 2.73 -6.24
N VAL A 118 4.20 2.62 -6.02
CA VAL A 118 5.21 2.95 -7.02
C VAL A 118 5.34 1.78 -7.99
N ALA A 119 5.27 2.05 -9.29
CA ALA A 119 5.56 1.03 -10.30
C ALA A 119 7.03 0.60 -10.20
N PRO A 120 7.35 -0.70 -10.29
CA PRO A 120 8.72 -1.18 -10.21
C PRO A 120 9.59 -0.64 -11.35
N PRO A 121 10.92 -0.48 -11.16
CA PRO A 121 11.82 -0.10 -12.22
C PRO A 121 11.89 -1.18 -13.31
N ARG A 122 12.18 -0.77 -14.53
CA ARG A 122 12.41 -1.71 -15.63
C ARG A 122 13.72 -2.45 -15.41
N TYR A 123 13.74 -3.74 -15.73
CA TYR A 123 15.00 -4.50 -15.68
C TYR A 123 15.97 -3.98 -16.76
N PRO A 124 17.23 -3.62 -16.42
CA PRO A 124 18.19 -3.18 -17.41
C PRO A 124 18.51 -4.30 -18.42
N VAL A 125 18.41 -4.02 -19.70
CA VAL A 125 18.56 -5.02 -20.78
C VAL A 125 19.92 -5.73 -20.70
N GLU A 126 20.99 -4.99 -20.48
CA GLU A 126 22.35 -5.56 -20.36
C GLU A 126 22.51 -6.44 -19.11
N ALA A 127 21.86 -6.05 -17.99
CA ALA A 127 21.87 -6.86 -16.78
C ALA A 127 21.11 -8.18 -17.03
N ALA A 128 19.96 -8.11 -17.69
CA ALA A 128 19.16 -9.29 -18.02
C ALA A 128 19.91 -10.24 -18.95
N ARG A 129 20.52 -9.74 -20.03
CA ARG A 129 21.31 -10.54 -20.99
C ARG A 129 22.47 -11.27 -20.31
N ASN A 130 23.07 -10.67 -19.30
CA ASN A 130 24.20 -11.24 -18.56
C ASN A 130 23.82 -11.99 -17.30
N GLY A 131 22.53 -12.28 -17.09
CA GLY A 131 22.05 -13.03 -15.93
C GLY A 131 22.33 -12.34 -14.58
N ARG A 132 22.49 -11.02 -14.55
CA ARG A 132 22.84 -10.28 -13.34
C ARG A 132 21.59 -9.92 -12.55
N GLN A 133 21.56 -10.30 -11.30
CA GLN A 133 20.49 -10.02 -10.33
C GLN A 133 21.05 -9.25 -9.13
N GLY A 134 20.17 -8.65 -8.33
CA GLY A 134 20.59 -7.97 -7.12
C GLY A 134 19.43 -7.30 -6.38
N SER A 135 19.68 -7.02 -5.11
CA SER A 135 18.80 -6.30 -4.20
C SER A 135 19.51 -5.06 -3.67
N PHE A 136 18.84 -3.93 -3.66
CA PHE A 136 19.42 -2.64 -3.33
C PHE A 136 18.51 -1.82 -2.45
N ASN A 137 19.05 -1.28 -1.35
CA ASN A 137 18.37 -0.23 -0.59
C ASN A 137 18.63 1.11 -1.30
N VAL A 138 17.61 1.70 -1.86
CA VAL A 138 17.65 3.00 -2.53
C VAL A 138 17.20 4.07 -1.55
N PHE A 139 18.13 4.93 -1.13
CA PHE A 139 17.86 6.10 -0.31
C PHE A 139 17.63 7.30 -1.22
N MET A 140 16.53 7.97 -1.00
CA MET A 140 16.10 9.07 -1.85
C MET A 140 15.62 10.25 -1.01
N ARG A 141 15.78 11.44 -1.55
CA ARG A 141 15.23 12.68 -1.03
C ARG A 141 14.03 13.11 -1.86
N ILE A 142 12.95 13.39 -1.19
CA ILE A 142 11.80 14.07 -1.77
C ILE A 142 11.95 15.54 -1.43
N GLY A 143 12.10 16.38 -2.44
CA GLY A 143 12.19 17.82 -2.26
C GLY A 143 10.86 18.45 -1.89
N ALA A 144 10.90 19.69 -1.38
CA ALA A 144 9.69 20.48 -1.14
C ALA A 144 8.88 20.76 -2.42
N ASP A 145 9.48 20.57 -3.60
CA ASP A 145 8.82 20.64 -4.91
C ASP A 145 8.19 19.30 -5.34
N GLY A 146 8.26 18.27 -4.49
CA GLY A 146 7.74 16.94 -4.74
C GLY A 146 8.57 16.08 -5.70
N ARG A 147 9.76 16.53 -6.12
CA ARG A 147 10.65 15.73 -6.96
C ARG A 147 11.51 14.80 -6.11
N ALA A 148 11.70 13.59 -6.61
CA ALA A 148 12.58 12.61 -5.97
C ALA A 148 13.97 12.61 -6.63
N SER A 149 15.00 12.45 -5.80
CA SER A 149 16.38 12.25 -6.24
C SER A 149 17.06 11.18 -5.39
N VAL A 150 17.93 10.37 -6.02
CA VAL A 150 18.71 9.36 -5.30
C VAL A 150 19.80 10.06 -4.49
N GLU A 151 19.91 9.75 -3.20
CA GLU A 151 21.04 10.17 -2.36
C GLU A 151 22.14 9.12 -2.34
N ARG A 152 21.77 7.86 -2.18
CA ARG A 152 22.69 6.72 -2.22
C ARG A 152 21.97 5.43 -2.52
N ILE A 153 22.73 4.45 -3.04
CA ILE A 153 22.27 3.09 -3.29
C ILE A 153 23.18 2.16 -2.51
N GLU A 154 22.61 1.42 -1.58
CA GLU A 154 23.32 0.43 -0.78
C GLU A 154 23.03 -0.97 -1.29
N LYS A 155 24.10 -1.75 -1.48
CA LYS A 155 23.99 -3.13 -1.91
C LYS A 155 23.51 -4.02 -0.75
N VAL A 156 22.42 -4.75 -0.97
CA VAL A 156 22.04 -5.90 -0.15
C VAL A 156 22.61 -7.19 -0.77
N SER A 157 22.41 -7.35 -2.09
CA SER A 157 23.02 -8.44 -2.85
C SER A 157 23.39 -7.98 -4.28
N GLY A 158 24.21 -8.75 -4.99
CA GLY A 158 24.60 -8.46 -6.36
C GLY A 158 25.62 -7.31 -6.49
N THR A 159 25.58 -6.59 -7.60
CA THR A 159 26.48 -5.46 -7.91
C THR A 159 25.68 -4.27 -8.38
N VAL A 160 25.87 -3.08 -7.79
CA VAL A 160 25.10 -1.85 -8.06
C VAL A 160 25.25 -1.37 -9.52
N LYS A 161 26.49 -1.33 -10.04
CA LYS A 161 26.83 -0.69 -11.32
C LYS A 161 25.91 -1.01 -12.51
N PRO A 162 25.47 -2.27 -12.75
CA PRO A 162 24.56 -2.59 -13.84
C PRO A 162 23.13 -2.01 -13.69
N PHE A 163 22.72 -1.63 -12.48
CA PHE A 163 21.38 -1.18 -12.14
C PHE A 163 21.31 0.31 -11.80
N GLU A 164 22.43 0.93 -11.50
CA GLU A 164 22.52 2.28 -10.96
C GLU A 164 21.77 3.31 -11.80
N LYS A 165 22.03 3.35 -13.11
CA LYS A 165 21.36 4.28 -14.03
C LYS A 165 19.84 4.10 -14.02
N THR A 166 19.39 2.85 -14.09
CA THR A 166 17.95 2.54 -14.07
C THR A 166 17.28 2.96 -12.76
N LEU A 167 17.95 2.75 -11.63
CA LEU A 167 17.44 3.19 -10.32
C LEU A 167 17.37 4.71 -10.23
N GLN A 168 18.40 5.42 -10.72
CA GLN A 168 18.40 6.88 -10.75
C GLN A 168 17.29 7.45 -11.64
N GLU A 169 17.12 6.92 -12.85
CA GLU A 169 16.05 7.34 -13.78
C GLU A 169 14.67 7.04 -13.23
N TRP A 170 14.51 5.88 -12.59
CA TRP A 170 13.26 5.46 -11.99
C TRP A 170 12.86 6.38 -10.83
N VAL A 171 13.77 6.70 -9.91
CA VAL A 171 13.51 7.63 -8.80
C VAL A 171 13.23 9.04 -9.36
N ALA A 172 14.00 9.53 -10.33
CA ALA A 172 13.80 10.85 -10.92
C ALA A 172 12.44 11.01 -11.64
N ALA A 173 11.84 9.90 -12.07
CA ALA A 173 10.49 9.90 -12.67
C ALA A 173 9.36 9.97 -11.64
N MET A 174 9.62 9.67 -10.37
CA MET A 174 8.60 9.72 -9.32
C MET A 174 8.20 11.16 -9.01
N ARG A 175 6.96 11.31 -8.62
CA ARG A 175 6.40 12.59 -8.16
C ARG A 175 5.64 12.35 -6.87
N TYR A 176 5.87 13.23 -5.92
CA TYR A 176 5.27 13.18 -4.59
C TYR A 176 4.55 14.49 -4.27
N VAL A 177 3.61 14.40 -3.34
CA VAL A 177 3.06 15.54 -2.63
C VAL A 177 3.82 15.59 -1.30
N PRO A 178 4.65 16.61 -1.06
CA PRO A 178 5.47 16.68 0.15
C PRO A 178 4.61 16.82 1.41
N GLU A 179 5.21 16.52 2.55
CA GLU A 179 4.64 16.90 3.84
C GLU A 179 4.75 18.42 4.02
N GLU A 180 3.89 18.97 4.87
CA GLU A 180 3.89 20.39 5.17
C GLU A 180 4.00 20.60 6.68
N VAL A 181 4.80 21.59 7.11
CA VAL A 181 4.87 22.06 8.48
C VAL A 181 4.61 23.56 8.47
N ASP A 182 3.62 24.02 9.26
CA ASP A 182 3.20 25.43 9.31
C ASP A 182 2.87 25.99 7.91
N ALA A 183 2.16 25.20 7.11
CA ALA A 183 1.79 25.46 5.71
C ALA A 183 2.96 25.56 4.70
N ALA A 184 4.18 25.22 5.11
CA ALA A 184 5.33 25.20 4.24
C ALA A 184 5.69 23.73 3.86
N PRO A 185 5.84 23.39 2.56
CA PRO A 185 6.28 22.08 2.16
C PRO A 185 7.72 21.84 2.60
N ILE A 186 7.99 20.63 3.09
CA ILE A 186 9.30 20.23 3.59
C ILE A 186 9.93 19.12 2.72
N SER A 187 11.25 19.02 2.82
CA SER A 187 11.99 17.92 2.22
C SER A 187 12.05 16.74 3.18
N THR A 188 11.85 15.51 2.64
CA THR A 188 11.80 14.28 3.43
C THR A 188 12.72 13.22 2.83
N GLN A 189 13.41 12.44 3.67
CA GLN A 189 14.19 11.28 3.24
C GLN A 189 13.36 10.00 3.30
N MET A 190 13.54 9.16 2.30
CA MET A 190 12.89 7.85 2.21
C MET A 190 13.90 6.79 1.79
N SER A 191 13.64 5.55 2.16
CA SER A 191 14.37 4.40 1.61
C SER A 191 13.39 3.34 1.12
N MET A 192 13.83 2.58 0.11
CA MET A 192 13.05 1.48 -0.44
C MET A 192 13.98 0.36 -0.90
N LEU A 193 13.63 -0.88 -0.55
CA LEU A 193 14.28 -2.06 -1.10
C LEU A 193 13.77 -2.32 -2.52
N VAL A 194 14.70 -2.46 -3.46
CA VAL A 194 14.41 -2.77 -4.86
C VAL A 194 15.12 -4.06 -5.25
N ASP A 195 14.34 -5.03 -5.70
CA ASP A 195 14.84 -6.34 -6.12
C ASP A 195 14.79 -6.46 -7.66
N PHE A 196 15.91 -6.89 -8.24
CA PHE A 196 16.03 -7.33 -9.62
C PHE A 196 16.29 -8.82 -9.63
N GLU A 197 15.22 -9.58 -9.74
CA GLU A 197 15.27 -11.05 -9.81
C GLU A 197 14.78 -11.52 -11.18
N MET A 198 15.47 -12.50 -11.73
CA MET A 198 14.97 -13.23 -12.90
C MET A 198 14.26 -14.46 -12.36
N GLY A 199 12.96 -14.31 -12.10
CA GLY A 199 12.15 -15.35 -11.51
C GLY A 199 12.00 -16.54 -12.45
N GLY A 200 12.29 -17.74 -11.95
CA GLY A 200 12.00 -19.01 -12.62
C GLY A 200 10.56 -19.50 -12.43
N GLY A 201 9.70 -18.74 -11.74
CA GLY A 201 8.31 -19.11 -11.51
C GLY A 201 7.40 -18.62 -12.64
N SER A 202 6.44 -19.45 -13.07
CA SER A 202 5.40 -19.00 -13.97
C SER A 202 4.51 -17.97 -13.26
N LEU A 203 3.94 -17.00 -13.98
CA LEU A 203 2.96 -16.05 -13.42
C LEU A 203 1.84 -16.77 -12.66
N LYS A 204 1.51 -18.00 -13.06
CA LYS A 204 0.51 -18.85 -12.39
C LYS A 204 1.00 -19.36 -11.04
N GLU A 205 2.29 -19.70 -10.89
CA GLU A 205 2.89 -20.12 -9.62
C GLU A 205 2.99 -18.93 -8.65
N LEU A 206 3.44 -17.77 -9.13
CA LEU A 206 3.49 -16.54 -8.33
C LEU A 206 2.09 -16.11 -7.86
N ALA A 207 1.07 -16.23 -8.74
CA ALA A 207 -0.32 -15.96 -8.37
C ALA A 207 -0.85 -16.98 -7.36
N ARG A 208 -0.50 -18.27 -7.50
CA ARG A 208 -0.87 -19.32 -6.55
C ARG A 208 -0.23 -19.09 -5.19
N GLU A 209 1.08 -18.84 -5.14
CA GLU A 209 1.79 -18.55 -3.90
C GLU A 209 1.27 -17.28 -3.22
N LYS A 210 0.89 -16.28 -4.02
CA LYS A 210 0.23 -15.07 -3.48
C LYS A 210 -1.13 -15.42 -2.89
N ASN A 211 -1.96 -16.18 -3.61
CA ASN A 211 -3.28 -16.57 -3.13
C ASN A 211 -3.19 -17.50 -1.91
N GLU A 212 -2.22 -18.42 -1.85
CA GLU A 212 -1.97 -19.27 -0.68
C GLU A 212 -1.50 -18.44 0.52
N ARG A 213 -0.61 -17.45 0.31
CA ARG A 213 -0.23 -16.49 1.36
C ARG A 213 -1.41 -15.63 1.79
N ASP A 214 -2.23 -15.21 0.86
CA ASP A 214 -3.43 -14.41 1.15
C ASP A 214 -4.49 -15.26 1.88
N ALA A 215 -4.63 -16.54 1.57
CA ALA A 215 -5.53 -17.48 2.25
C ALA A 215 -5.00 -17.92 3.63
N GLN A 216 -3.68 -18.12 3.77
CA GLN A 216 -3.03 -18.44 5.05
C GLN A 216 -2.87 -17.22 5.97
N SER A 217 -3.06 -16.03 5.42
CA SER A 217 -3.11 -14.87 6.27
C SER A 217 -4.42 -14.92 7.08
N ILE A 218 -4.33 -15.56 8.18
CA ILE A 218 -5.04 -15.30 9.44
C ILE A 218 -4.94 -13.78 9.73
N GLY A 219 -5.02 -13.13 8.78
CA GLY A 219 -4.34 -12.06 8.25
C GLY A 219 -4.81 -10.76 8.72
N CYS A 220 -6.00 -10.59 8.92
CA CYS A 220 -6.56 -9.48 9.64
C CYS A 220 -6.43 -9.62 11.16
N ARG A 221 -6.05 -10.79 11.69
CA ARG A 221 -5.67 -10.94 13.10
C ARG A 221 -4.24 -10.47 13.40
N ARG A 222 -3.32 -10.63 12.46
CA ARG A 222 -1.94 -10.19 12.63
C ARG A 222 -1.73 -8.72 12.26
N ALA A 223 -2.65 -8.17 11.56
CA ALA A 223 -2.72 -6.77 11.42
C ALA A 223 -2.87 -6.10 12.81
N ALA A 224 -3.61 -6.71 13.72
CA ALA A 224 -3.71 -6.30 15.12
C ALA A 224 -2.48 -6.65 15.98
N GLU A 225 -1.59 -7.53 15.51
CA GLU A 225 -0.42 -8.01 16.27
C GLU A 225 0.93 -7.41 15.85
N GLY A 226 0.92 -6.38 14.98
CA GLY A 226 2.13 -5.68 14.54
C GLY A 226 2.98 -6.52 13.58
N ALA A 227 2.47 -6.82 12.39
CA ALA A 227 3.23 -7.47 11.34
C ALA A 227 4.47 -6.65 10.99
N ALA A 228 5.63 -7.30 10.91
CA ALA A 228 6.85 -6.69 10.44
C ALA A 228 6.60 -6.01 9.08
N GLN A 229 7.02 -4.76 8.96
CA GLN A 229 6.87 -3.99 7.71
C GLN A 229 7.56 -4.76 6.58
N ASP A 230 6.88 -4.91 5.45
CA ASP A 230 7.50 -5.45 4.24
C ASP A 230 8.61 -4.49 3.79
N PRO A 231 9.90 -4.93 3.76
CA PRO A 231 11.03 -4.06 3.44
C PRO A 231 10.99 -3.49 2.01
N ARG A 232 10.12 -4.01 1.15
CA ARG A 232 9.89 -3.50 -0.22
C ARG A 232 9.05 -2.25 -0.29
N HIS A 233 8.56 -1.77 0.85
CA HIS A 233 7.79 -0.54 0.90
C HIS A 233 8.69 0.63 1.25
N PRO A 234 8.39 1.83 0.70
CA PRO A 234 9.10 3.03 1.08
C PRO A 234 9.01 3.26 2.58
N VAL A 235 10.16 3.40 3.22
CA VAL A 235 10.27 3.77 4.64
C VAL A 235 10.67 5.22 4.71
N VAL A 236 9.87 6.03 5.39
CA VAL A 236 10.18 7.44 5.65
C VAL A 236 11.10 7.52 6.84
N LEU A 237 12.24 8.19 6.68
CA LEU A 237 13.33 8.18 7.66
C LEU A 237 13.27 9.37 8.61
N ASP A 238 12.75 10.49 8.16
CA ASP A 238 12.81 11.77 8.87
C ASP A 238 11.50 12.56 8.86
N SER A 239 10.34 11.89 8.69
CA SER A 239 9.06 12.57 8.87
C SER A 239 8.98 13.22 10.24
N PRO A 240 8.60 14.50 10.33
CA PRO A 240 8.44 15.20 11.60
C PRO A 240 7.19 14.73 12.37
N PHE A 241 6.30 13.99 11.73
CA PHE A 241 5.08 13.46 12.33
C PHE A 241 5.24 11.97 12.62
N LYS A 242 5.33 11.62 13.91
CA LYS A 242 5.46 10.21 14.33
C LYS A 242 4.14 9.71 14.91
N PRO A 243 3.68 8.52 14.53
CA PRO A 243 2.46 7.99 15.11
C PRO A 243 2.66 7.66 16.59
N ILE A 244 1.71 8.08 17.43
CA ILE A 244 1.64 7.74 18.86
C ILE A 244 0.63 6.62 19.06
N THR A 245 -0.57 6.77 18.46
CA THR A 245 -1.65 5.79 18.53
C THR A 245 -2.24 5.61 17.15
N THR A 246 -2.32 4.35 16.71
CA THR A 246 -2.89 3.96 15.39
C THR A 246 -3.91 2.83 15.51
N SER A 247 -4.30 2.48 16.74
CA SER A 247 -5.23 1.38 17.06
C SER A 247 -6.58 1.91 17.52
#